data_4ee533edf22e224aad5294d38556f44e
#
_entry.id   4ee533edf22e224aad5294d38556f44e
#
_cell.length_a   1.000
_cell.length_b   1.000
_cell.length_c   1.000
_cell.angle_alpha   90.00
_cell.angle_beta   90.00
_cell.angle_gamma   90.00
#
_symmetry.space_group_name_H-M   'P 1'
#
loop_
_entity.id
_entity.type
_entity.pdbx_description
1 polymer ?
#
loop_
_entity_poly.entity_id
_entity_poly.type
_entity_poly.pdbx_seq_one_letter_code
_entity_poly.pdbx_strand_id
1 'polypeptide(L)'
;MKPKLIHILYFPVLLANSFFLLMLGGCATYQPVSVDNVPFKQHSQTQVDGNVRVTAAVLTMQESEQIFGVDLALRWVQAVWVEVENRDNRNYWLLSSALDPEYYAPSEVAYNSHHWLSPVVNDRMDARFRQLGFRNPITPGSIVSGFFFVNLDQDNKEVDIDLISREQVKYFTLFFQIPALRANSMFDVERKHSQQDDVEVDEKGLRKALEDLPCCMTSKDGQEDGDPLNLVLIGNAKELMPDFIRRDWHMAEDTYWSSFWKTLGSFLFGKRFRYSPV
;
A
#
# COMPACT_ATOMS: atom_id res chain seq x y z
N MET A 1 41.30 -28.99 52.20
CA MET A 1 40.07 -29.16 51.37
C MET A 1 39.06 -28.10 51.68
N LYS A 2 38.85 -27.09 50.77
CA LYS A 2 37.63 -26.27 50.66
C LYS A 2 37.75 -25.39 49.41
N PRO A 3 37.22 -25.78 48.25
CA PRO A 3 36.94 -24.83 47.18
C PRO A 3 35.52 -25.00 46.60
N LYS A 4 34.47 -25.04 47.40
CA LYS A 4 33.08 -25.17 46.90
C LYS A 4 32.20 -23.93 47.16
N LEU A 5 32.67 -22.96 47.96
CA LEU A 5 31.82 -21.80 48.32
C LEU A 5 31.96 -20.63 47.35
N ILE A 6 33.03 -20.55 46.57
CA ILE A 6 33.30 -19.45 45.66
C ILE A 6 32.42 -19.49 44.41
N HIS A 7 32.09 -20.68 43.90
CA HIS A 7 31.23 -20.81 42.70
C HIS A 7 29.77 -20.44 42.90
N ILE A 8 29.25 -20.51 44.13
CA ILE A 8 27.83 -20.22 44.42
C ILE A 8 27.59 -18.71 44.45
N LEU A 9 28.59 -17.87 44.76
CA LEU A 9 28.43 -16.40 44.76
C LEU A 9 28.62 -15.76 43.38
N TYR A 10 29.39 -16.37 42.48
CA TYR A 10 29.63 -15.82 41.13
C TYR A 10 28.46 -16.05 40.18
N PHE A 11 27.65 -17.08 40.36
CA PHE A 11 26.52 -17.36 39.47
C PHE A 11 25.42 -16.31 39.50
N PRO A 12 24.93 -15.81 40.64
CA PRO A 12 23.93 -14.72 40.68
C PRO A 12 24.49 -13.38 40.21
N VAL A 13 25.80 -13.10 40.42
CA VAL A 13 26.43 -11.87 39.94
C VAL A 13 26.58 -11.89 38.40
N LEU A 14 26.89 -13.01 37.78
CA LEU A 14 26.97 -13.21 36.35
C LEU A 14 25.57 -13.11 35.71
N LEU A 15 24.54 -13.67 36.34
CA LEU A 15 23.16 -13.55 35.90
C LEU A 15 22.64 -12.09 36.00
N ALA A 16 22.96 -11.39 37.09
CA ALA A 16 22.57 -9.97 37.25
C ALA A 16 23.29 -9.06 36.26
N ASN A 17 24.57 -9.29 35.95
CA ASN A 17 25.30 -8.56 34.93
C ASN A 17 24.77 -8.86 33.50
N SER A 18 24.43 -10.12 33.22
CA SER A 18 23.85 -10.48 31.91
C SER A 18 22.46 -9.86 31.70
N PHE A 19 21.65 -9.79 32.77
CA PHE A 19 20.33 -9.15 32.74
C PHE A 19 20.45 -7.63 32.60
N PHE A 20 21.44 -7.01 33.22
CA PHE A 20 21.71 -5.58 33.12
C PHE A 20 22.22 -5.17 31.73
N LEU A 21 23.03 -6.01 31.07
CA LEU A 21 23.50 -5.83 29.69
C LEU A 21 22.35 -5.95 28.66
N LEU A 22 21.37 -6.81 28.93
CA LEU A 22 20.17 -6.93 28.09
C LEU A 22 19.25 -5.71 28.18
N MET A 23 19.28 -4.99 29.32
CA MET A 23 18.49 -3.74 29.49
C MET A 23 19.11 -2.53 28.81
N LEU A 24 20.38 -2.54 28.40
CA LEU A 24 21.05 -1.44 27.73
C LEU A 24 20.82 -1.40 26.21
N GLY A 25 20.23 -2.46 25.63
CA GLY A 25 20.02 -2.58 24.19
C GLY A 25 18.71 -2.03 23.65
N GLY A 26 17.84 -1.42 24.46
CA GLY A 26 16.44 -1.17 24.14
C GLY A 26 15.99 0.27 23.90
N CYS A 27 16.87 1.23 23.62
CA CYS A 27 16.41 2.53 23.11
C CYS A 27 16.13 2.41 21.62
N ALA A 28 14.89 2.08 21.25
CA ALA A 28 14.43 2.27 19.90
C ALA A 28 14.55 3.77 19.57
N THR A 29 15.52 4.12 18.73
CA THR A 29 15.75 5.50 18.31
C THR A 29 14.77 5.84 17.19
N TYR A 30 13.69 6.56 17.54
CA TYR A 30 12.78 7.13 16.54
C TYR A 30 13.51 8.30 15.85
N GLN A 31 13.91 8.10 14.59
CA GLN A 31 14.68 9.05 13.78
C GLN A 31 14.10 9.19 12.37
N PRO A 32 12.93 9.82 12.23
CA PRO A 32 12.38 10.09 10.90
C PRO A 32 13.27 11.08 10.13
N VAL A 33 13.44 10.83 8.85
CA VAL A 33 14.16 11.70 7.92
C VAL A 33 13.28 12.86 7.49
N SER A 34 13.88 14.01 7.12
CA SER A 34 13.11 15.11 6.51
C SER A 34 12.45 14.65 5.21
N VAL A 35 11.21 15.10 4.98
CA VAL A 35 10.45 14.81 3.74
C VAL A 35 11.24 15.23 2.50
N ASP A 36 11.96 16.34 2.56
CA ASP A 36 12.72 16.88 1.42
C ASP A 36 13.95 16.02 1.06
N ASN A 37 14.38 15.15 1.96
CA ASN A 37 15.54 14.27 1.74
C ASN A 37 15.14 12.91 1.14
N VAL A 38 13.84 12.64 0.97
CA VAL A 38 13.33 11.39 0.42
C VAL A 38 12.77 11.66 -0.99
N PRO A 39 13.26 10.97 -2.04
CA PRO A 39 12.98 11.35 -3.42
C PRO A 39 11.64 10.87 -3.98
N PHE A 40 10.63 10.55 -3.16
CA PHE A 40 9.34 9.99 -3.57
C PHE A 40 8.60 10.83 -4.63
N LYS A 41 8.87 12.15 -4.70
CA LYS A 41 8.28 13.03 -5.73
C LYS A 41 8.76 12.72 -7.15
N GLN A 42 9.85 11.96 -7.32
CA GLN A 42 10.35 11.58 -8.64
C GLN A 42 9.41 10.63 -9.40
N HIS A 43 8.58 9.88 -8.68
CA HIS A 43 7.56 9.01 -9.28
C HIS A 43 6.13 9.54 -9.08
N SER A 44 5.97 10.84 -8.81
CA SER A 44 4.67 11.49 -8.73
C SER A 44 4.00 11.59 -10.10
N GLN A 45 2.68 11.59 -10.09
CA GLN A 45 1.84 11.86 -11.25
C GLN A 45 1.04 13.13 -11.03
N THR A 46 0.75 13.83 -12.13
CA THR A 46 0.02 15.11 -12.08
C THR A 46 -1.12 15.10 -13.07
N GLN A 47 -2.28 15.56 -12.61
CA GLN A 47 -3.43 15.87 -13.45
C GLN A 47 -3.89 17.32 -13.26
N VAL A 48 -4.53 17.89 -14.28
CA VAL A 48 -5.02 19.26 -14.25
C VAL A 48 -6.45 19.30 -14.77
N ASP A 49 -7.32 19.96 -14.02
CA ASP A 49 -8.70 20.27 -14.43
C ASP A 49 -8.96 21.76 -14.24
N GLY A 50 -8.97 22.49 -15.36
CA GLY A 50 -9.10 23.96 -15.38
C GLY A 50 -7.93 24.62 -14.63
N ASN A 51 -8.28 25.36 -13.57
CA ASN A 51 -7.31 26.09 -12.73
C ASN A 51 -6.83 25.30 -11.50
N VAL A 52 -7.15 24.01 -11.42
CA VAL A 52 -6.72 23.16 -10.31
C VAL A 52 -5.76 22.10 -10.83
N ARG A 53 -4.61 22.00 -10.17
CA ARG A 53 -3.60 20.98 -10.44
C ARG A 53 -3.49 20.07 -9.22
N VAL A 54 -3.53 18.79 -9.44
CA VAL A 54 -3.33 17.76 -8.42
C VAL A 54 -2.12 16.94 -8.78
N THR A 55 -1.22 16.78 -7.83
CA THR A 55 -0.05 15.89 -7.93
C THR A 55 -0.10 14.90 -6.79
N ALA A 56 0.10 13.64 -7.06
CA ALA A 56 0.18 12.62 -6.02
C ALA A 56 1.36 11.67 -6.23
N ALA A 57 1.78 11.04 -5.15
CA ALA A 57 2.78 9.99 -5.14
C ALA A 57 2.42 8.94 -4.09
N VAL A 58 2.49 7.68 -4.44
CA VAL A 58 2.34 6.54 -3.52
C VAL A 58 3.73 6.14 -3.05
N LEU A 59 3.97 6.21 -1.74
CA LEU A 59 5.28 5.94 -1.18
C LEU A 59 5.57 4.43 -1.18
N THR A 60 6.82 4.08 -1.49
CA THR A 60 7.33 2.75 -1.23
C THR A 60 7.42 2.49 0.27
N MET A 61 7.52 1.23 0.69
CA MET A 61 7.69 0.87 2.11
C MET A 61 8.90 1.57 2.72
N GLN A 62 10.03 1.59 2.00
CA GLN A 62 11.26 2.21 2.46
C GLN A 62 11.14 3.73 2.61
N GLU A 63 10.52 4.42 1.66
CA GLU A 63 10.26 5.86 1.73
C GLU A 63 9.33 6.21 2.89
N SER A 64 8.28 5.39 3.08
CA SER A 64 7.36 5.54 4.21
C SER A 64 8.08 5.40 5.54
N GLU A 65 8.90 4.36 5.70
CA GLU A 65 9.69 4.13 6.91
C GLU A 65 10.67 5.28 7.18
N GLN A 66 11.36 5.78 6.15
CA GLN A 66 12.26 6.93 6.28
C GLN A 66 11.52 8.19 6.75
N ILE A 67 10.35 8.51 6.17
CA ILE A 67 9.61 9.72 6.50
C ILE A 67 8.93 9.63 7.86
N PHE A 68 8.33 8.49 8.17
CA PHE A 68 7.52 8.33 9.38
C PHE A 68 8.28 7.67 10.54
N GLY A 69 9.46 7.09 10.29
CA GLY A 69 10.28 6.43 11.31
C GLY A 69 9.69 5.13 11.83
N VAL A 70 8.69 4.58 11.13
CA VAL A 70 8.01 3.32 11.46
C VAL A 70 7.66 2.55 10.19
N ASP A 71 7.70 1.23 10.26
CA ASP A 71 7.29 0.36 9.17
C ASP A 71 5.76 0.31 9.11
N LEU A 72 5.18 1.09 8.20
CA LEU A 72 3.73 1.13 7.96
C LEU A 72 3.22 -0.14 7.30
N ALA A 73 4.05 -0.79 6.48
CA ALA A 73 3.66 -1.99 5.75
C ALA A 73 3.37 -3.18 6.68
N LEU A 74 4.07 -3.28 7.82
CA LEU A 74 3.75 -4.26 8.86
C LEU A 74 2.33 -4.11 9.44
N ARG A 75 1.71 -2.95 9.22
CA ARG A 75 0.35 -2.63 9.68
C ARG A 75 -0.67 -2.57 8.54
N TRP A 76 -0.26 -2.98 7.33
CA TRP A 76 -1.07 -2.93 6.12
C TRP A 76 -1.50 -1.50 5.75
N VAL A 77 -0.67 -0.51 6.11
CA VAL A 77 -0.89 0.90 5.83
C VAL A 77 0.10 1.38 4.78
N GLN A 78 -0.38 2.14 3.82
CA GLN A 78 0.38 2.80 2.78
C GLN A 78 0.22 4.31 2.87
N ALA A 79 1.32 5.03 2.76
CA ALA A 79 1.29 6.48 2.71
C ALA A 79 1.16 6.97 1.25
N VAL A 80 0.22 7.88 1.03
CA VAL A 80 -0.01 8.59 -0.24
C VAL A 80 0.18 10.07 0.00
N TRP A 81 1.14 10.66 -0.69
CA TRP A 81 1.33 12.10 -0.68
C TRP A 81 0.48 12.75 -1.76
N VAL A 82 -0.19 13.84 -1.40
CA VAL A 82 -1.01 14.63 -2.33
C VAL A 82 -0.64 16.11 -2.20
N GLU A 83 -0.53 16.78 -3.32
CA GLU A 83 -0.38 18.24 -3.41
C GLU A 83 -1.45 18.79 -4.35
N VAL A 84 -2.15 19.80 -3.89
CA VAL A 84 -3.17 20.50 -4.67
C VAL A 84 -2.79 21.97 -4.80
N GLU A 85 -2.59 22.42 -6.03
CA GLU A 85 -2.45 23.83 -6.40
C GLU A 85 -3.80 24.35 -6.86
N ASN A 86 -4.36 25.27 -6.11
CA ASN A 86 -5.64 25.89 -6.41
C ASN A 86 -5.45 27.31 -6.96
N ARG A 87 -5.53 27.44 -8.28
CA ARG A 87 -5.54 28.74 -8.99
C ARG A 87 -6.95 29.22 -9.33
N ASP A 88 -7.98 28.53 -8.84
CA ASP A 88 -9.37 28.93 -8.97
C ASP A 88 -9.74 29.99 -7.92
N ASN A 89 -10.89 30.62 -8.03
CA ASN A 89 -11.38 31.67 -7.14
C ASN A 89 -12.22 31.16 -5.96
N ARG A 90 -12.27 29.85 -5.73
CA ARG A 90 -13.08 29.18 -4.70
C ARG A 90 -12.27 28.25 -3.81
N ASN A 91 -12.78 28.01 -2.61
CA ASN A 91 -12.21 27.02 -1.72
C ASN A 91 -12.60 25.60 -2.16
N TYR A 92 -11.65 24.68 -2.03
CA TYR A 92 -11.90 23.25 -2.19
C TYR A 92 -11.61 22.50 -0.88
N TRP A 93 -12.29 21.40 -0.70
CA TRP A 93 -12.06 20.41 0.36
C TRP A 93 -11.78 19.06 -0.30
N LEU A 94 -10.68 18.45 0.04
CA LEU A 94 -10.36 17.10 -0.38
C LEU A 94 -11.07 16.11 0.54
N LEU A 95 -11.83 15.19 -0.05
CA LEU A 95 -12.49 14.10 0.68
C LEU A 95 -11.53 12.93 0.87
N SER A 96 -11.16 12.65 2.11
CA SER A 96 -10.28 11.53 2.43
C SER A 96 -10.89 10.17 2.08
N SER A 97 -12.21 10.03 2.20
CA SER A 97 -12.93 8.81 1.88
C SER A 97 -13.01 8.49 0.38
N ALA A 98 -12.70 9.47 -0.49
CA ALA A 98 -12.61 9.23 -1.92
C ALA A 98 -11.28 8.57 -2.29
N LEU A 99 -10.17 8.90 -1.59
CA LEU A 99 -8.88 8.25 -1.82
C LEU A 99 -8.93 6.74 -1.56
N ASP A 100 -9.57 6.37 -0.48
CA ASP A 100 -9.80 4.97 -0.09
C ASP A 100 -10.96 4.96 0.92
N PRO A 101 -12.00 4.13 0.73
CA PRO A 101 -13.08 4.00 1.71
C PRO A 101 -12.60 3.64 3.12
N GLU A 102 -11.46 2.96 3.21
CA GLU A 102 -10.81 2.55 4.46
C GLU A 102 -9.56 3.38 4.75
N TYR A 103 -9.63 4.71 4.60
CA TYR A 103 -8.52 5.57 4.99
C TYR A 103 -8.34 5.61 6.51
N TYR A 104 -7.11 5.85 6.94
CA TYR A 104 -6.75 5.96 8.35
C TYR A 104 -6.42 7.41 8.70
N ALA A 105 -6.91 7.88 9.83
CA ALA A 105 -6.51 9.19 10.34
C ALA A 105 -5.01 9.19 10.72
N PRO A 106 -4.27 10.28 10.51
CA PRO A 106 -2.85 10.35 10.89
C PRO A 106 -2.60 10.00 12.37
N SER A 107 -3.51 10.43 13.27
CA SER A 107 -3.44 10.11 14.69
C SER A 107 -3.67 8.63 15.00
N GLU A 108 -4.51 7.96 14.24
CA GLU A 108 -4.77 6.53 14.38
C GLU A 108 -3.55 5.70 13.99
N VAL A 109 -2.93 6.03 12.85
CA VAL A 109 -1.71 5.34 12.38
C VAL A 109 -0.55 5.56 13.36
N ALA A 110 -0.40 6.78 13.87
CA ALA A 110 0.59 7.10 14.90
C ALA A 110 0.35 6.26 16.16
N TYR A 111 -0.88 6.27 16.68
CA TYR A 111 -1.25 5.52 17.88
C TYR A 111 -1.01 4.01 17.72
N ASN A 112 -1.40 3.44 16.60
CA ASN A 112 -1.15 2.02 16.29
C ASN A 112 0.33 1.68 16.16
N SER A 113 1.19 2.69 16.03
CA SER A 113 2.64 2.56 15.91
C SER A 113 3.38 2.83 17.22
N HIS A 114 2.67 3.17 18.31
CA HIS A 114 3.26 3.52 19.59
C HIS A 114 4.10 2.39 20.19
N HIS A 115 5.17 2.79 20.87
CA HIS A 115 6.01 1.94 21.70
C HIS A 115 5.51 1.98 23.15
N TRP A 116 5.16 0.85 23.71
CA TRP A 116 4.56 0.77 25.04
C TRP A 116 5.46 1.29 26.19
N LEU A 117 6.79 1.31 26.00
CA LEU A 117 7.75 1.77 27.00
C LEU A 117 8.33 3.18 26.74
N SER A 118 7.87 3.91 25.74
CA SER A 118 8.51 5.15 25.33
C SER A 118 7.52 6.29 25.06
N PRO A 119 6.87 6.85 26.10
CA PRO A 119 5.89 7.93 25.91
C PRO A 119 6.45 9.13 25.12
N VAL A 120 7.70 9.55 25.39
CA VAL A 120 8.35 10.67 24.69
C VAL A 120 8.53 10.40 23.19
N VAL A 121 8.80 9.15 22.82
CA VAL A 121 8.87 8.72 21.40
C VAL A 121 7.49 8.79 20.78
N ASN A 122 6.46 8.34 21.50
CA ASN A 122 5.08 8.37 21.03
C ASN A 122 4.58 9.80 20.79
N ASP A 123 4.86 10.74 21.70
CA ASP A 123 4.51 12.16 21.52
C ASP A 123 5.16 12.76 20.27
N ARG A 124 6.43 12.42 20.01
CA ARG A 124 7.14 12.86 18.80
C ARG A 124 6.55 12.23 17.53
N MET A 125 6.15 11.00 17.60
CA MET A 125 5.48 10.28 16.50
C MET A 125 4.14 10.92 16.18
N ASP A 126 3.30 11.15 17.19
CA ASP A 126 1.99 11.82 17.04
C ASP A 126 2.13 13.21 16.43
N ALA A 127 3.12 13.98 16.90
CA ALA A 127 3.40 15.30 16.34
C ALA A 127 3.80 15.21 14.86
N ARG A 128 4.65 14.25 14.49
CA ARG A 128 5.11 14.03 13.11
C ARG A 128 3.98 13.69 12.17
N PHE A 129 3.16 12.70 12.52
CA PHE A 129 2.03 12.29 11.68
C PHE A 129 1.01 13.41 11.53
N ARG A 130 0.69 14.13 12.61
CA ARG A 130 -0.23 15.28 12.57
C ARG A 130 0.32 16.43 11.74
N GLN A 131 1.63 16.71 11.81
CA GLN A 131 2.26 17.78 11.05
C GLN A 131 2.24 17.50 9.56
N LEU A 132 2.49 16.25 9.16
CA LEU A 132 2.59 15.83 7.76
C LEU A 132 1.24 15.48 7.13
N GLY A 133 0.18 15.29 7.90
CA GLY A 133 -1.16 15.01 7.38
C GLY A 133 -1.70 16.16 6.52
N PHE A 134 -2.45 15.82 5.49
CA PHE A 134 -3.09 16.79 4.61
C PHE A 134 -4.11 17.64 5.37
N ARG A 135 -4.23 18.92 5.00
CA ARG A 135 -5.10 19.87 5.69
C ARG A 135 -6.03 20.59 4.73
N ASN A 136 -7.31 20.55 5.07
CA ASN A 136 -8.34 21.35 4.44
C ASN A 136 -8.55 22.70 5.21
N PRO A 137 -9.13 23.73 4.57
CA PRO A 137 -9.48 23.86 3.15
C PRO A 137 -8.27 24.26 2.27
N ILE A 138 -8.41 24.03 0.96
CA ILE A 138 -7.49 24.50 -0.07
C ILE A 138 -8.02 25.82 -0.59
N THR A 139 -7.42 26.94 -0.16
CA THR A 139 -7.89 28.28 -0.47
C THR A 139 -7.46 28.75 -1.86
N PRO A 140 -8.13 29.74 -2.47
CA PRO A 140 -7.69 30.35 -3.71
C PRO A 140 -6.25 30.83 -3.67
N GLY A 141 -5.47 30.51 -4.72
CA GLY A 141 -4.07 30.90 -4.86
C GLY A 141 -3.10 30.11 -3.96
N SER A 142 -3.57 29.10 -3.22
CA SER A 142 -2.71 28.31 -2.35
C SER A 142 -2.23 27.01 -2.98
N ILE A 143 -1.11 26.51 -2.47
CA ILE A 143 -0.64 25.14 -2.66
C ILE A 143 -0.69 24.46 -1.30
N VAL A 144 -1.40 23.38 -1.21
CA VAL A 144 -1.54 22.58 0.02
C VAL A 144 -1.05 21.17 -0.27
N SER A 145 -0.16 20.65 0.56
CA SER A 145 0.29 19.27 0.43
C SER A 145 0.31 18.54 1.78
N GLY A 146 0.22 17.22 1.73
CA GLY A 146 0.26 16.38 2.91
C GLY A 146 0.07 14.92 2.58
N PHE A 147 0.10 14.09 3.61
CA PHE A 147 -0.02 12.65 3.49
C PHE A 147 -1.39 12.16 3.93
N PHE A 148 -1.86 11.17 3.20
CA PHE A 148 -2.98 10.30 3.55
C PHE A 148 -2.47 8.90 3.83
N PHE A 149 -3.19 8.18 4.66
CA PHE A 149 -2.87 6.81 5.01
C PHE A 149 -4.04 5.92 4.62
N VAL A 150 -3.75 4.94 3.79
CA VAL A 150 -4.73 4.07 3.15
C VAL A 150 -4.30 2.61 3.28
N ASN A 151 -5.13 1.68 2.85
CA ASN A 151 -4.73 0.29 2.82
C ASN A 151 -3.55 0.06 1.87
N LEU A 152 -2.68 -0.88 2.27
CA LEU A 152 -1.55 -1.32 1.48
C LEU A 152 -2.04 -2.17 0.31
N ASP A 153 -1.82 -1.70 -0.91
CA ASP A 153 -2.00 -2.46 -2.14
C ASP A 153 -0.65 -2.98 -2.65
N GLN A 154 -0.63 -4.17 -3.24
CA GLN A 154 0.64 -4.84 -3.53
C GLN A 154 1.20 -4.55 -4.93
N ASP A 155 0.36 -4.32 -5.93
CA ASP A 155 0.78 -4.18 -7.33
C ASP A 155 0.52 -2.80 -7.92
N ASN A 156 -0.72 -2.38 -7.90
CA ASN A 156 -1.17 -1.09 -8.43
C ASN A 156 -2.04 -0.40 -7.40
N LYS A 157 -1.87 0.91 -7.29
CA LYS A 157 -2.72 1.75 -6.45
C LYS A 157 -3.47 2.74 -7.32
N GLU A 158 -4.77 2.70 -7.27
CA GLU A 158 -5.63 3.78 -7.71
C GLU A 158 -5.76 4.81 -6.59
N VAL A 159 -5.60 6.06 -6.94
CA VAL A 159 -5.76 7.19 -6.02
C VAL A 159 -6.80 8.12 -6.61
N ASP A 160 -7.99 8.10 -6.04
CA ASP A 160 -9.07 9.01 -6.39
C ASP A 160 -9.04 10.25 -5.49
N ILE A 161 -9.02 11.40 -6.10
CA ILE A 161 -8.95 12.68 -5.39
C ILE A 161 -10.16 13.51 -5.79
N ASP A 162 -11.14 13.56 -4.89
CA ASP A 162 -12.35 14.36 -5.05
C ASP A 162 -12.20 15.69 -4.32
N LEU A 163 -12.21 16.76 -5.09
CA LEU A 163 -12.17 18.12 -4.57
C LEU A 163 -13.56 18.74 -4.64
N ILE A 164 -14.15 18.99 -3.49
CA ILE A 164 -15.49 19.55 -3.35
C ILE A 164 -15.44 21.03 -3.08
N SER A 165 -16.20 21.80 -3.82
CA SER A 165 -16.57 23.19 -3.50
C SER A 165 -18.09 23.28 -3.32
N ARG A 166 -18.60 24.49 -3.04
CA ARG A 166 -20.06 24.70 -2.92
C ARG A 166 -20.85 24.44 -4.20
N GLU A 167 -20.23 24.60 -5.37
CA GLU A 167 -20.92 24.61 -6.65
C GLU A 167 -20.49 23.47 -7.58
N GLN A 168 -19.35 22.83 -7.30
CA GLN A 168 -18.82 21.80 -8.17
C GLN A 168 -17.95 20.80 -7.42
N VAL A 169 -17.81 19.62 -8.00
CA VAL A 169 -16.84 18.59 -7.62
C VAL A 169 -15.89 18.41 -8.79
N LYS A 170 -14.61 18.29 -8.50
CA LYS A 170 -13.57 17.92 -9.45
C LYS A 170 -13.04 16.55 -9.10
N TYR A 171 -12.91 15.70 -10.10
CA TYR A 171 -12.49 14.32 -9.98
C TYR A 171 -11.12 14.13 -10.64
N PHE A 172 -10.19 13.53 -9.91
CA PHE A 172 -8.88 13.18 -10.42
C PHE A 172 -8.61 11.72 -10.04
N THR A 173 -8.25 10.92 -11.03
CA THR A 173 -7.89 9.51 -10.82
C THR A 173 -6.49 9.27 -11.34
N LEU A 174 -5.60 8.83 -10.45
CA LEU A 174 -4.20 8.59 -10.72
C LEU A 174 -3.87 7.12 -10.45
N PHE A 175 -3.10 6.50 -11.34
CA PHE A 175 -2.74 5.08 -11.22
C PHE A 175 -1.25 4.93 -10.99
N PHE A 176 -0.87 4.27 -9.91
CA PHE A 176 0.51 4.05 -9.52
C PHE A 176 0.86 2.57 -9.58
N GLN A 177 1.99 2.26 -10.21
CA GLN A 177 2.65 0.97 -10.04
C GLN A 177 3.57 1.07 -8.82
N ILE A 178 3.48 0.10 -7.92
CA ILE A 178 4.25 0.07 -6.68
C ILE A 178 5.45 -0.89 -6.86
N PRO A 179 6.66 -0.40 -7.20
CA PRO A 179 7.76 -1.26 -7.66
C PRO A 179 8.29 -2.24 -6.62
N ALA A 180 8.10 -1.96 -5.33
CA ALA A 180 8.70 -2.74 -4.23
C ALA A 180 7.79 -3.86 -3.70
N LEU A 181 6.54 -3.88 -4.14
CA LEU A 181 5.54 -4.87 -3.70
C LEU A 181 5.09 -5.78 -4.84
N ARG A 182 5.92 -5.90 -5.88
CA ARG A 182 5.60 -6.74 -7.04
C ARG A 182 5.26 -8.15 -6.56
N ALA A 183 3.98 -8.52 -6.62
CA ALA A 183 3.62 -9.92 -6.64
C ALA A 183 4.35 -10.55 -7.85
N ASN A 184 5.02 -11.66 -7.64
CA ASN A 184 5.73 -12.39 -8.68
C ASN A 184 4.82 -12.76 -9.88
N SER A 185 3.51 -12.70 -9.69
CA SER A 185 2.48 -13.04 -10.67
C SER A 185 2.40 -12.10 -11.88
N MET A 186 2.58 -10.77 -11.72
CA MET A 186 2.53 -9.86 -12.87
C MET A 186 3.76 -9.99 -13.78
N PHE A 187 4.94 -10.27 -13.20
CA PHE A 187 6.14 -10.54 -14.00
C PHE A 187 6.02 -11.82 -14.82
N ASP A 188 5.34 -12.84 -14.28
CA ASP A 188 5.09 -14.07 -15.04
C ASP A 188 4.06 -13.86 -16.15
N VAL A 189 3.10 -12.97 -15.98
CA VAL A 189 2.14 -12.61 -17.04
C VAL A 189 2.83 -11.79 -18.14
N GLU A 190 3.59 -10.73 -17.82
CA GLU A 190 4.35 -9.98 -18.83
C GLU A 190 5.43 -10.84 -19.49
N ARG A 191 6.11 -11.71 -18.76
CA ARG A 191 7.14 -12.58 -19.28
C ARG A 191 6.58 -13.72 -20.14
N LYS A 192 5.43 -14.24 -19.79
CA LYS A 192 4.70 -15.23 -20.60
C LYS A 192 4.10 -14.62 -21.86
N HIS A 193 3.62 -13.36 -21.79
CA HIS A 193 3.03 -12.66 -22.94
C HIS A 193 4.08 -12.06 -23.87
N SER A 194 5.27 -11.65 -23.37
CA SER A 194 6.35 -11.17 -24.23
C SER A 194 7.02 -12.26 -25.07
N GLN A 195 6.72 -13.52 -24.83
CA GLN A 195 7.19 -14.67 -25.61
C GLN A 195 6.12 -15.28 -26.52
N GLN A 196 4.89 -14.82 -26.43
CA GLN A 196 3.82 -15.21 -27.34
C GLN A 196 3.71 -14.10 -28.39
N ASP A 197 3.97 -14.43 -29.64
CA ASP A 197 3.79 -13.52 -30.79
C ASP A 197 2.40 -12.92 -30.72
N ASP A 198 2.30 -11.60 -30.63
CA ASP A 198 1.03 -10.88 -30.78
C ASP A 198 0.50 -11.22 -32.18
N VAL A 199 -0.53 -12.01 -32.24
CA VAL A 199 -1.16 -12.39 -33.48
C VAL A 199 -2.19 -11.32 -33.83
N GLU A 200 -1.88 -10.48 -34.80
CA GLU A 200 -2.90 -9.64 -35.43
C GLU A 200 -3.96 -10.52 -36.10
N VAL A 201 -5.16 -10.51 -35.56
CA VAL A 201 -6.28 -11.27 -36.13
C VAL A 201 -7.35 -10.30 -36.64
N ASP A 202 -7.87 -10.60 -37.83
CA ASP A 202 -9.08 -9.93 -38.32
C ASP A 202 -10.32 -10.40 -37.53
N GLU A 203 -11.50 -9.81 -37.79
CA GLU A 203 -12.75 -10.16 -37.10
C GLU A 203 -13.08 -11.66 -37.18
N LYS A 204 -12.75 -12.33 -38.31
CA LYS A 204 -12.99 -13.76 -38.49
C LYS A 204 -12.02 -14.60 -37.65
N GLY A 205 -10.74 -14.17 -37.60
CA GLY A 205 -9.73 -14.81 -36.77
C GLY A 205 -10.04 -14.67 -35.29
N LEU A 206 -10.51 -13.50 -34.86
CA LEU A 206 -10.95 -13.28 -33.49
C LEU A 206 -12.14 -14.17 -33.11
N ARG A 207 -13.16 -14.24 -33.99
CA ARG A 207 -14.32 -15.14 -33.78
C ARG A 207 -13.89 -16.59 -33.63
N LYS A 208 -12.99 -17.05 -34.50
CA LYS A 208 -12.46 -18.40 -34.44
C LYS A 208 -11.69 -18.65 -33.14
N ALA A 209 -10.82 -17.70 -32.73
CA ALA A 209 -10.08 -17.79 -31.48
C ALA A 209 -11.00 -17.89 -30.26
N LEU A 210 -12.13 -17.17 -30.28
CA LEU A 210 -13.14 -17.24 -29.21
C LEU A 210 -13.91 -18.56 -29.22
N GLU A 211 -14.21 -19.12 -30.42
CA GLU A 211 -14.87 -20.42 -30.56
C GLU A 211 -13.96 -21.58 -30.11
N ASP A 212 -12.64 -21.41 -30.24
CA ASP A 212 -11.63 -22.43 -29.86
C ASP A 212 -11.28 -22.36 -28.35
N LEU A 213 -11.84 -21.40 -27.58
CA LEU A 213 -11.61 -21.32 -26.13
C LEU A 213 -12.24 -22.54 -25.41
N PRO A 214 -11.55 -23.04 -24.34
CA PRO A 214 -12.14 -24.10 -23.52
C PRO A 214 -13.44 -23.65 -22.85
N CYS A 215 -14.39 -24.56 -22.65
CA CYS A 215 -15.64 -24.22 -21.96
C CYS A 215 -15.46 -23.78 -20.53
N CYS A 216 -14.38 -24.23 -19.91
CA CYS A 216 -14.28 -24.29 -18.48
C CYS A 216 -12.82 -24.06 -18.03
N MET A 217 -12.66 -23.65 -16.79
CA MET A 217 -11.36 -23.73 -16.13
C MET A 217 -10.97 -25.21 -15.95
N THR A 218 -9.67 -25.48 -15.92
CA THR A 218 -9.18 -26.84 -15.71
C THR A 218 -8.31 -26.90 -14.46
N SER A 219 -8.26 -28.05 -13.82
CA SER A 219 -7.30 -28.34 -12.76
C SER A 219 -5.86 -28.21 -13.28
N LYS A 220 -4.88 -28.09 -12.37
CA LYS A 220 -3.47 -27.91 -12.71
C LYS A 220 -2.91 -29.02 -13.62
N ASP A 221 -3.44 -30.21 -13.51
CA ASP A 221 -3.09 -31.40 -14.34
C ASP A 221 -3.96 -31.53 -15.59
N GLY A 222 -4.95 -30.62 -15.79
CA GLY A 222 -5.85 -30.61 -16.93
C GLY A 222 -6.85 -31.77 -16.97
N GLN A 223 -7.05 -32.49 -15.86
CA GLN A 223 -7.86 -33.72 -15.83
C GLN A 223 -9.32 -33.48 -15.42
N GLU A 224 -9.57 -32.40 -14.69
CA GLU A 224 -10.89 -32.06 -14.19
C GLU A 224 -11.33 -30.69 -14.69
N ASP A 225 -12.55 -30.59 -15.19
CA ASP A 225 -13.18 -29.33 -15.56
C ASP A 225 -13.73 -28.65 -14.30
N GLY A 226 -13.43 -27.38 -14.15
CA GLY A 226 -13.94 -26.51 -13.09
C GLY A 226 -15.09 -25.64 -13.57
N ASP A 227 -15.15 -24.41 -13.05
CA ASP A 227 -16.21 -23.46 -13.36
C ASP A 227 -16.21 -23.04 -14.85
N PRO A 228 -17.40 -22.80 -15.44
CA PRO A 228 -17.51 -22.40 -16.83
C PRO A 228 -16.93 -21.02 -17.08
N LEU A 229 -16.19 -20.85 -18.19
CA LEU A 229 -15.76 -19.56 -18.70
C LEU A 229 -16.93 -18.89 -19.44
N ASN A 230 -17.55 -17.91 -18.84
CA ASN A 230 -18.74 -17.24 -19.36
C ASN A 230 -18.53 -15.78 -19.75
N LEU A 231 -17.32 -15.26 -19.57
CA LEU A 231 -16.94 -13.90 -19.93
C LEU A 231 -15.53 -13.86 -20.50
N VAL A 232 -15.36 -13.21 -21.63
CA VAL A 232 -14.07 -12.94 -22.25
C VAL A 232 -13.91 -11.43 -22.40
N LEU A 233 -12.79 -10.90 -21.94
CA LEU A 233 -12.45 -9.49 -22.04
C LEU A 233 -11.33 -9.33 -23.06
N ILE A 234 -11.54 -8.46 -24.03
CA ILE A 234 -10.59 -8.20 -25.12
C ILE A 234 -10.12 -6.76 -25.01
N GLY A 235 -8.83 -6.58 -24.83
CA GLY A 235 -8.21 -5.25 -24.76
C GLY A 235 -6.79 -5.31 -24.23
N ASN A 236 -6.13 -4.17 -24.20
CA ASN A 236 -4.81 -4.06 -23.60
C ASN A 236 -4.92 -4.13 -22.07
N ALA A 237 -4.06 -4.89 -21.43
CA ALA A 237 -4.03 -5.00 -19.97
C ALA A 237 -3.90 -3.63 -19.27
N LYS A 238 -3.16 -2.69 -19.87
CA LYS A 238 -3.02 -1.31 -19.35
C LYS A 238 -4.31 -0.50 -19.40
N GLU A 239 -5.26 -0.90 -20.21
CA GLU A 239 -6.59 -0.26 -20.32
C GLU A 239 -7.63 -0.99 -19.48
N LEU A 240 -7.60 -2.33 -19.48
CA LEU A 240 -8.57 -3.15 -18.77
C LEU A 240 -8.34 -3.19 -17.25
N MET A 241 -7.08 -3.31 -16.83
CA MET A 241 -6.75 -3.45 -15.39
C MET A 241 -7.21 -2.26 -14.55
N PRO A 242 -7.04 -0.99 -14.99
CA PRO A 242 -7.57 0.13 -14.24
C PRO A 242 -9.08 0.09 -14.02
N ASP A 243 -9.85 -0.40 -15.00
CA ASP A 243 -11.30 -0.50 -14.87
C ASP A 243 -11.75 -1.56 -13.86
N PHE A 244 -10.98 -2.63 -13.72
CA PHE A 244 -11.20 -3.61 -12.66
C PHE A 244 -10.87 -3.04 -11.28
N ILE A 245 -9.74 -2.36 -11.15
CA ILE A 245 -9.29 -1.74 -9.90
C ILE A 245 -10.31 -0.70 -9.42
N ARG A 246 -10.84 0.14 -10.34
CA ARG A 246 -11.91 1.10 -10.03
C ARG A 246 -13.18 0.47 -9.45
N ARG A 247 -13.40 -0.80 -9.71
CA ARG A 247 -14.55 -1.56 -9.22
C ARG A 247 -14.22 -2.42 -8.01
N ASP A 248 -13.09 -2.13 -7.34
CA ASP A 248 -12.59 -2.84 -6.14
C ASP A 248 -12.29 -4.34 -6.41
N TRP A 249 -11.89 -4.65 -7.66
CA TRP A 249 -11.38 -5.95 -8.00
C TRP A 249 -9.90 -6.03 -7.67
N HIS A 250 -9.51 -7.03 -6.92
CA HIS A 250 -8.13 -7.29 -6.55
C HIS A 250 -7.64 -8.59 -7.19
N MET A 251 -6.37 -8.60 -7.59
CA MET A 251 -5.75 -9.85 -8.03
C MET A 251 -5.59 -10.78 -6.83
N ALA A 252 -6.00 -12.04 -6.99
CA ALA A 252 -5.75 -13.06 -5.98
C ALA A 252 -4.26 -13.45 -5.96
N GLU A 253 -3.71 -13.70 -4.78
CA GLU A 253 -2.37 -14.29 -4.65
C GLU A 253 -2.40 -15.77 -5.02
N ASP A 254 -1.28 -16.25 -5.60
CA ASP A 254 -1.08 -17.68 -5.80
C ASP A 254 -1.10 -18.44 -4.47
N THR A 255 -1.61 -19.67 -4.52
CA THR A 255 -1.68 -20.53 -3.32
C THR A 255 -0.28 -21.05 -2.97
N TYR A 256 0.41 -20.39 -2.03
CA TYR A 256 1.66 -20.86 -1.46
C TYR A 256 1.63 -20.78 0.08
N TRP A 257 2.59 -21.40 0.73
CA TRP A 257 2.59 -21.60 2.18
C TRP A 257 2.46 -20.30 2.98
N SER A 258 3.01 -19.20 2.51
CA SER A 258 2.90 -17.91 3.18
C SER A 258 1.51 -17.28 3.05
N SER A 259 0.82 -17.43 1.90
CA SER A 259 -0.55 -16.94 1.73
C SER A 259 -1.55 -17.73 2.60
N PHE A 260 -1.33 -19.04 2.77
CA PHE A 260 -2.10 -19.87 3.71
C PHE A 260 -2.03 -19.33 5.15
N TRP A 261 -0.84 -18.99 5.65
CA TRP A 261 -0.68 -18.44 7.00
C TRP A 261 -1.27 -17.05 7.16
N LYS A 262 -1.21 -16.21 6.11
CA LYS A 262 -1.87 -14.90 6.08
C LYS A 262 -3.39 -15.05 6.16
N THR A 263 -3.97 -15.96 5.36
CA THR A 263 -5.41 -16.25 5.37
C THR A 263 -5.86 -16.80 6.72
N LEU A 264 -5.12 -17.75 7.29
CA LEU A 264 -5.41 -18.30 8.61
C LEU A 264 -5.31 -17.23 9.71
N GLY A 265 -4.28 -16.38 9.65
CA GLY A 265 -4.13 -15.24 10.57
C GLY A 265 -5.28 -14.24 10.45
N SER A 266 -5.71 -13.94 9.22
CA SER A 266 -6.87 -13.10 8.95
C SER A 266 -8.15 -13.65 9.61
N PHE A 267 -8.39 -14.94 9.43
CA PHE A 267 -9.55 -15.62 10.02
C PHE A 267 -9.52 -15.63 11.56
N LEU A 268 -8.36 -15.92 12.16
CA LEU A 268 -8.23 -16.03 13.61
C LEU A 268 -8.25 -14.68 14.33
N PHE A 269 -7.77 -13.62 13.71
CA PHE A 269 -7.61 -12.30 14.31
C PHE A 269 -8.60 -11.25 13.77
N GLY A 270 -9.55 -11.65 12.91
CA GLY A 270 -10.57 -10.77 12.36
C GLY A 270 -10.03 -9.69 11.42
N LYS A 271 -8.81 -9.89 10.86
CA LYS A 271 -8.20 -8.98 9.89
C LYS A 271 -8.62 -9.38 8.48
N ARG A 272 -8.97 -8.42 7.62
CA ARG A 272 -9.23 -8.72 6.20
C ARG A 272 -7.91 -8.98 5.47
N PHE A 273 -7.83 -10.11 4.80
CA PHE A 273 -6.77 -10.38 3.83
C PHE A 273 -7.37 -10.25 2.43
N ARG A 274 -7.13 -9.09 1.78
CA ARG A 274 -7.74 -8.73 0.48
C ARG A 274 -7.30 -9.64 -0.67
N TYR A 275 -6.12 -10.23 -0.56
CA TYR A 275 -5.51 -11.05 -1.61
C TYR A 275 -5.61 -12.55 -1.30
N SER A 276 -6.65 -12.94 -0.57
CA SER A 276 -6.89 -14.37 -0.26
C SER A 276 -6.92 -15.18 -1.56
N PRO A 277 -6.13 -16.26 -1.66
CA PRO A 277 -6.20 -17.14 -2.82
C PRO A 277 -7.60 -17.76 -2.91
N VAL A 278 -8.08 -17.86 -4.14
CA VAL A 278 -9.38 -18.45 -4.48
C VAL A 278 -9.22 -19.95 -4.69
#